data_f86d87dcd6ae9bf8b811a773fc144336
#
_entry.id   f86d87dcd6ae9bf8b811a773fc144336
#
_cell.length_a   1.000
_cell.length_b   1.000
_cell.length_c   1.000
_cell.angle_alpha   90.00
_cell.angle_beta   90.00
_cell.angle_gamma   90.00
#
_symmetry.space_group_name_H-M   'P 1'
#
loop_
_entity.id
_entity.type
_entity.pdbx_description
1 polymer ?
#
loop_
_entity_poly.entity_id
_entity_poly.type
_entity_poly.pdbx_seq_one_letter_code
_entity_poly.pdbx_strand_id
1 'polypeptide(L)'
;MRNLFFCLSLALALTAAGAEIKFDFSDYAAGSTPTNFVSTTAGAGQPGDWKIVIDDVPPLLAPLTDQAPAVTKRAVLAQTSRNPTDEHFPLFIYDRETFTDFKFSTRFKIVAGVVEQMAGVVFRYQNASNFYVLRASALGHNVRFYKLVDGIRTDPLGPSLDITDDTWHTLAVQCQGNQITCRFDDRLLMPPLEDNSFSEGKVGFWTKSDAVSYFCDGEIDYTPRIPMAQTLVDNIMEKQPRILGLRIYTLNAQGEPHVIASKDPVENGQPGDDTDKKAISEGAIFYGRHKGVDMITLPLRDHNGDPVGAVRLWLKSFIGETQNNALTRATMIIRNMEAEVTSAEQLRR
;
A
#
# COMPACT_ATOMS: atom_id res chain seq x y z
N MET A 1 30.00 -35.49 36.36
CA MET A 1 29.94 -35.05 34.97
C MET A 1 28.48 -34.71 34.67
N ARG A 2 28.15 -33.42 34.65
CA ARG A 2 26.76 -32.91 34.42
C ARG A 2 26.71 -32.42 32.99
N ASN A 3 26.00 -33.18 32.12
CA ASN A 3 25.77 -32.76 30.73
C ASN A 3 24.75 -31.64 30.71
N LEU A 4 25.18 -30.45 30.32
CA LEU A 4 24.33 -29.29 29.98
C LEU A 4 23.85 -29.50 28.55
N PHE A 5 22.57 -29.82 28.35
CA PHE A 5 21.91 -29.74 27.05
C PHE A 5 21.55 -28.27 26.77
N PHE A 6 22.24 -27.65 25.82
CA PHE A 6 21.87 -26.35 25.25
C PHE A 6 20.77 -26.62 24.19
N CYS A 7 19.51 -26.32 24.52
CA CYS A 7 18.46 -26.21 23.50
C CYS A 7 18.65 -24.95 22.71
N LEU A 8 19.15 -25.10 21.50
CA LEU A 8 19.18 -23.99 20.49
C LEU A 8 17.77 -23.87 19.91
N SER A 9 16.99 -22.88 20.38
CA SER A 9 15.72 -22.51 19.80
C SER A 9 15.99 -21.77 18.47
N LEU A 10 15.80 -22.47 17.36
CA LEU A 10 15.83 -21.91 16.03
C LEU A 10 14.53 -21.07 15.86
N ALA A 11 14.64 -19.76 16.01
CA ALA A 11 13.57 -18.85 15.64
C ALA A 11 13.47 -18.86 14.10
N LEU A 12 12.46 -19.55 13.55
CA LEU A 12 12.08 -19.34 12.15
C LEU A 12 11.54 -17.91 12.04
N ALA A 13 12.33 -17.01 11.47
CA ALA A 13 11.81 -15.75 10.99
C ALA A 13 10.89 -16.07 9.79
N LEU A 14 9.57 -15.92 9.96
CA LEU A 14 8.65 -15.86 8.83
C LEU A 14 9.06 -14.63 8.02
N THR A 15 9.73 -14.84 6.90
CA THR A 15 9.90 -13.79 5.89
C THR A 15 8.53 -13.57 5.25
N ALA A 16 7.92 -12.41 5.46
CA ALA A 16 6.74 -12.03 4.70
C ALA A 16 7.05 -12.22 3.21
N ALA A 17 6.21 -12.99 2.52
CA ALA A 17 6.35 -13.18 1.08
C ALA A 17 6.18 -11.81 0.41
N GLY A 18 7.17 -11.40 -0.41
CA GLY A 18 7.05 -10.19 -1.21
C GLY A 18 5.85 -10.29 -2.14
N ALA A 19 5.15 -9.20 -2.37
CA ALA A 19 4.07 -9.08 -3.32
C ALA A 19 4.46 -8.14 -4.46
N GLU A 20 3.82 -8.31 -5.61
CA GLU A 20 4.07 -7.54 -6.81
C GLU A 20 2.76 -6.93 -7.33
N ILE A 21 2.80 -5.66 -7.72
CA ILE A 21 1.72 -4.99 -8.43
C ILE A 21 2.29 -4.51 -9.77
N LYS A 22 1.61 -4.87 -10.87
CA LYS A 22 1.93 -4.37 -12.21
C LYS A 22 0.87 -3.42 -12.72
N PHE A 23 1.29 -2.28 -13.22
CA PHE A 23 0.41 -1.34 -13.91
C PHE A 23 0.43 -1.66 -15.40
N ASP A 24 -0.35 -2.68 -15.77
CA ASP A 24 -0.64 -2.99 -17.16
C ASP A 24 -1.93 -2.25 -17.56
N PHE A 25 -1.81 -1.40 -18.56
CA PHE A 25 -2.91 -0.58 -19.07
C PHE A 25 -3.63 -1.21 -20.27
N SER A 26 -3.30 -2.45 -20.65
CA SER A 26 -3.84 -3.14 -21.82
C SER A 26 -5.36 -3.36 -21.76
N ASP A 27 -5.92 -3.48 -20.56
CA ASP A 27 -7.37 -3.69 -20.35
C ASP A 27 -8.19 -2.39 -20.47
N TYR A 28 -7.54 -1.24 -20.58
CA TYR A 28 -8.20 0.05 -20.67
C TYR A 28 -8.34 0.52 -22.11
N ALA A 29 -9.53 1.03 -22.47
CA ALA A 29 -9.74 1.63 -23.79
C ALA A 29 -8.92 2.93 -23.95
N ALA A 30 -8.45 3.20 -25.18
CA ALA A 30 -7.81 4.47 -25.48
C ALA A 30 -8.77 5.65 -25.18
N GLY A 31 -8.25 6.68 -24.52
CA GLY A 31 -9.01 7.83 -24.04
C GLY A 31 -9.64 7.66 -22.66
N SER A 32 -9.69 6.45 -22.08
CA SER A 32 -10.21 6.24 -20.73
C SER A 32 -9.15 6.56 -19.67
N THR A 33 -9.61 6.83 -18.43
CA THR A 33 -8.77 7.07 -17.26
C THR A 33 -8.84 5.82 -16.35
N PRO A 34 -7.69 5.24 -15.93
CA PRO A 34 -7.66 4.13 -14.99
C PRO A 34 -8.34 4.45 -13.65
N THR A 35 -9.23 3.56 -13.19
CA THR A 35 -10.11 3.80 -12.02
C THR A 35 -9.48 3.48 -10.68
N ASN A 36 -8.32 2.83 -10.67
CA ASN A 36 -7.54 2.53 -9.46
C ASN A 36 -6.54 3.64 -9.10
N PHE A 37 -6.62 4.78 -9.80
CA PHE A 37 -5.84 5.97 -9.53
C PHE A 37 -6.73 7.19 -9.30
N VAL A 38 -6.19 8.16 -8.57
CA VAL A 38 -6.82 9.46 -8.33
C VAL A 38 -5.98 10.55 -8.97
N SER A 39 -6.59 11.35 -9.87
CA SER A 39 -5.97 12.55 -10.43
C SER A 39 -6.08 13.69 -9.43
N THR A 40 -4.94 14.30 -9.09
CA THR A 40 -4.85 15.45 -8.20
C THR A 40 -3.73 16.40 -8.66
N THR A 41 -3.52 17.50 -7.96
CA THR A 41 -2.45 18.44 -8.24
C THR A 41 -1.80 18.92 -6.95
N ALA A 42 -0.50 19.15 -6.99
CA ALA A 42 0.21 19.96 -6.00
C ALA A 42 0.55 21.32 -6.61
N GLY A 43 0.69 22.33 -5.76
CA GLY A 43 0.90 23.70 -6.21
C GLY A 43 -0.37 24.33 -6.80
N ALA A 44 -0.23 25.10 -7.87
CA ALA A 44 -1.32 25.83 -8.50
C ALA A 44 -1.99 25.03 -9.63
N GLY A 45 -3.19 25.43 -10.03
CA GLY A 45 -3.88 24.88 -11.21
C GLY A 45 -4.88 23.77 -10.90
N GLN A 46 -5.33 23.07 -11.95
CA GLN A 46 -6.27 21.96 -11.88
C GLN A 46 -5.53 20.63 -12.00
N PRO A 47 -6.12 19.51 -11.57
CA PRO A 47 -5.58 18.18 -11.84
C PRO A 47 -5.27 17.96 -13.32
N GLY A 48 -4.23 17.16 -13.61
CA GLY A 48 -3.84 16.83 -14.98
C GLY A 48 -4.88 16.02 -15.74
N ASP A 49 -4.77 16.03 -17.08
CA ASP A 49 -5.58 15.22 -17.98
C ASP A 49 -4.87 13.87 -18.22
N TRP A 50 -5.19 12.90 -17.38
CA TRP A 50 -4.60 11.55 -17.38
C TRP A 50 -5.51 10.58 -18.12
N LYS A 51 -4.97 9.94 -19.16
CA LYS A 51 -5.72 8.97 -19.97
C LYS A 51 -4.81 7.97 -20.64
N ILE A 52 -5.41 6.90 -21.15
CA ILE A 52 -4.71 5.87 -21.92
C ILE A 52 -4.59 6.34 -23.38
N VAL A 53 -3.39 6.18 -23.93
CA VAL A 53 -3.11 6.36 -25.36
C VAL A 53 -2.39 5.12 -25.90
N ILE A 54 -2.39 4.96 -27.23
CA ILE A 54 -1.60 3.90 -27.88
C ILE A 54 -0.31 4.51 -28.40
N ASP A 55 0.83 3.93 -28.01
CA ASP A 55 2.15 4.39 -28.42
C ASP A 55 3.07 3.23 -28.79
N ASP A 56 4.13 3.55 -29.52
CA ASP A 56 5.17 2.60 -29.90
C ASP A 56 6.16 2.42 -28.74
N VAL A 57 6.19 1.21 -28.18
CA VAL A 57 6.99 0.88 -26.99
C VAL A 57 8.00 -0.19 -27.34
N PRO A 58 9.32 0.05 -27.14
CA PRO A 58 10.33 -0.97 -27.29
C PRO A 58 10.12 -2.13 -26.30
N PRO A 59 10.44 -3.38 -26.68
CA PRO A 59 10.37 -4.51 -25.76
C PRO A 59 11.36 -4.32 -24.59
N LEU A 60 11.04 -4.91 -23.42
CA LEU A 60 11.92 -4.88 -22.25
C LEU A 60 13.23 -5.65 -22.47
N LEU A 61 13.18 -6.72 -23.27
CA LEU A 61 14.34 -7.52 -23.64
C LEU A 61 14.70 -7.27 -25.10
N ALA A 62 15.98 -7.19 -25.37
CA ALA A 62 16.46 -7.08 -26.73
C ALA A 62 15.92 -8.25 -27.59
N PRO A 63 15.47 -8.00 -28.84
CA PRO A 63 15.01 -9.04 -29.71
C PRO A 63 16.06 -10.11 -29.92
N LEU A 64 15.65 -11.38 -29.89
CA LEU A 64 16.57 -12.52 -30.16
C LEU A 64 16.92 -12.68 -31.63
N THR A 65 16.18 -12.05 -32.53
CA THR A 65 16.39 -12.10 -33.99
C THR A 65 16.20 -10.71 -34.60
N ASP A 66 16.91 -10.42 -35.67
CA ASP A 66 16.80 -9.16 -36.41
C ASP A 66 15.44 -8.96 -37.09
N GLN A 67 14.61 -10.00 -37.14
CA GLN A 67 13.27 -9.95 -37.72
C GLN A 67 12.19 -9.59 -36.71
N ALA A 68 12.49 -9.61 -35.42
CA ALA A 68 11.53 -9.21 -34.42
C ALA A 68 11.30 -7.67 -34.46
N PRO A 69 10.06 -7.19 -34.26
CA PRO A 69 9.77 -5.76 -34.31
C PRO A 69 10.53 -5.02 -33.20
N ALA A 70 11.17 -3.92 -33.57
CA ALA A 70 11.90 -3.05 -32.64
C ALA A 70 10.97 -2.34 -31.64
N VAL A 71 9.68 -2.19 -31.97
CA VAL A 71 8.65 -1.57 -31.15
C VAL A 71 7.31 -2.31 -31.34
N THR A 72 6.44 -2.21 -30.34
CA THR A 72 5.07 -2.73 -30.40
C THR A 72 4.10 -1.64 -29.94
N LYS A 73 2.92 -1.58 -30.57
CA LYS A 73 1.87 -0.67 -30.16
C LYS A 73 1.25 -1.17 -28.84
N ARG A 74 1.34 -0.35 -27.81
CA ARG A 74 0.84 -0.70 -26.45
C ARG A 74 0.01 0.44 -25.89
N ALA A 75 -0.91 0.08 -25.02
CA ALA A 75 -1.61 1.04 -24.16
C ALA A 75 -0.62 1.60 -23.12
N VAL A 76 -0.54 2.91 -23.01
CA VAL A 76 0.32 3.62 -22.06
C VAL A 76 -0.48 4.70 -21.36
N LEU A 77 -0.13 5.02 -20.14
CA LEU A 77 -0.71 6.16 -19.41
C LEU A 77 -0.08 7.45 -19.91
N ALA A 78 -0.89 8.45 -20.25
CA ALA A 78 -0.46 9.76 -20.72
C ALA A 78 -1.00 10.88 -19.82
N GLN A 79 -0.15 11.82 -19.42
CA GLN A 79 -0.55 13.15 -18.99
C GLN A 79 -0.52 14.07 -20.22
N THR A 80 -1.66 14.69 -20.58
CA THR A 80 -1.83 15.44 -21.83
C THR A 80 -2.23 16.90 -21.64
N SER A 81 -2.49 17.34 -20.40
CA SER A 81 -2.73 18.76 -20.09
C SER A 81 -1.50 19.60 -20.42
N ARG A 82 -1.72 20.78 -21.03
CA ARG A 82 -0.67 21.73 -21.40
C ARG A 82 -0.84 23.06 -20.65
N ASN A 83 -1.07 22.98 -19.37
CA ASN A 83 -1.18 24.17 -18.53
C ASN A 83 0.22 24.78 -18.29
N PRO A 84 0.52 26.00 -18.75
CA PRO A 84 1.86 26.59 -18.67
C PRO A 84 2.21 27.18 -17.31
N THR A 85 1.37 27.03 -16.30
CA THR A 85 1.63 27.52 -14.93
C THR A 85 2.86 26.83 -14.35
N ASP A 86 3.87 27.58 -13.94
CA ASP A 86 5.17 27.03 -13.52
C ASP A 86 5.07 26.11 -12.29
N GLU A 87 4.45 26.58 -11.21
CA GLU A 87 4.28 25.76 -9.99
C GLU A 87 2.99 24.91 -10.05
N HIS A 88 2.75 24.25 -11.17
CA HIS A 88 1.66 23.30 -11.42
C HIS A 88 2.25 21.89 -11.53
N PHE A 89 1.85 21.00 -10.63
CA PHE A 89 2.36 19.62 -10.55
C PHE A 89 1.21 18.61 -10.64
N PRO A 90 0.82 18.19 -11.86
CA PRO A 90 -0.13 17.10 -12.04
C PRO A 90 0.34 15.80 -11.42
N LEU A 91 -0.51 15.18 -10.61
CA LEU A 91 -0.28 13.91 -9.90
C LEU A 91 -1.32 12.88 -10.29
N PHE A 92 -0.92 11.63 -10.44
CA PHE A 92 -1.82 10.49 -10.64
C PHE A 92 -1.45 9.39 -9.66
N ILE A 93 -2.21 9.29 -8.56
CA ILE A 93 -1.87 8.52 -7.36
C ILE A 93 -2.61 7.19 -7.37
N TYR A 94 -1.86 6.08 -7.23
CA TYR A 94 -2.43 4.76 -7.02
C TYR A 94 -3.11 4.70 -5.65
N ASP A 95 -4.43 4.43 -5.63
CA ASP A 95 -5.27 4.65 -4.45
C ASP A 95 -5.67 3.36 -3.70
N ARG A 96 -5.14 2.20 -4.10
CA ARG A 96 -5.54 0.91 -3.55
C ARG A 96 -4.69 0.42 -2.39
N GLU A 97 -3.46 0.93 -2.24
CA GLU A 97 -2.50 0.41 -1.28
C GLU A 97 -1.61 1.53 -0.72
N THR A 98 -1.07 1.31 0.47
CA THR A 98 -0.07 2.16 1.14
C THR A 98 1.19 1.33 1.36
N PHE A 99 2.34 1.86 0.96
CA PHE A 99 3.61 1.15 0.94
C PHE A 99 4.57 1.71 1.99
N THR A 100 5.25 0.82 2.72
CA THR A 100 6.36 1.14 3.63
C THR A 100 7.70 0.86 2.95
N ASP A 101 8.04 -0.44 2.83
CA ASP A 101 9.21 -0.92 2.13
C ASP A 101 8.80 -1.46 0.76
N PHE A 102 9.35 -0.86 -0.28
CA PHE A 102 8.98 -1.17 -1.66
C PHE A 102 10.08 -0.75 -2.64
N LYS A 103 10.01 -1.32 -3.83
CA LYS A 103 10.66 -0.83 -5.04
C LYS A 103 9.57 -0.48 -6.04
N PHE A 104 9.55 0.74 -6.53
CA PHE A 104 8.66 1.18 -7.61
C PHE A 104 9.49 1.56 -8.81
N SER A 105 9.22 0.96 -9.96
CA SER A 105 9.85 1.27 -11.24
C SER A 105 8.80 1.52 -12.31
N THR A 106 9.12 2.36 -13.29
CA THR A 106 8.28 2.62 -14.46
C THR A 106 9.14 3.12 -15.62
N ARG A 107 8.76 2.77 -16.84
CA ARG A 107 9.27 3.47 -18.00
C ARG A 107 8.46 4.71 -18.27
N PHE A 108 9.12 5.75 -18.73
CA PHE A 108 8.50 7.01 -19.14
C PHE A 108 9.09 7.53 -20.45
N LYS A 109 8.31 8.37 -21.15
CA LYS A 109 8.73 9.09 -22.33
C LYS A 109 8.20 10.53 -22.23
N ILE A 110 9.10 11.52 -22.38
CA ILE A 110 8.74 12.93 -22.45
C ILE A 110 8.44 13.25 -23.90
N VAL A 111 7.20 13.64 -24.20
CA VAL A 111 6.71 13.78 -25.59
C VAL A 111 6.69 15.24 -26.04
N ALA A 112 6.32 16.15 -25.14
CA ALA A 112 6.21 17.57 -25.47
C ALA A 112 6.21 18.44 -24.21
N GLY A 113 6.38 19.73 -24.42
CA GLY A 113 6.32 20.81 -23.44
C GLY A 113 7.15 21.98 -23.92
N VAL A 114 6.72 23.19 -23.62
CA VAL A 114 7.43 24.43 -23.97
C VAL A 114 8.03 25.06 -22.73
N VAL A 115 7.26 25.12 -21.64
CA VAL A 115 7.72 25.62 -20.34
C VAL A 115 8.55 24.57 -19.64
N GLU A 116 8.07 23.32 -19.62
CA GLU A 116 8.75 22.19 -19.00
C GLU A 116 8.62 20.92 -19.82
N GLN A 117 9.65 20.08 -19.77
CA GLN A 117 9.68 18.75 -20.33
C GLN A 117 10.12 17.79 -19.21
N MET A 118 9.16 17.32 -18.40
CA MET A 118 9.44 16.57 -17.19
C MET A 118 8.49 15.40 -17.01
N ALA A 119 9.05 14.26 -16.57
CA ALA A 119 8.34 13.10 -16.08
C ALA A 119 8.92 12.63 -14.77
N GLY A 120 8.11 12.09 -13.89
CA GLY A 120 8.57 11.62 -12.59
C GLY A 120 7.63 10.63 -11.92
N VAL A 121 8.12 10.10 -10.82
CA VAL A 121 7.34 9.29 -9.88
C VAL A 121 7.23 10.01 -8.55
N VAL A 122 6.03 9.96 -7.98
CA VAL A 122 5.75 10.40 -6.61
C VAL A 122 5.65 9.17 -5.72
N PHE A 123 6.17 9.26 -4.51
CA PHE A 123 6.15 8.13 -3.59
C PHE A 123 6.09 8.59 -2.13
N ARG A 124 5.70 7.67 -1.24
CA ARG A 124 5.30 7.98 0.13
C ARG A 124 4.38 9.19 0.21
N TYR A 125 3.45 9.27 -0.74
CA TYR A 125 2.48 10.34 -0.84
C TYR A 125 1.46 10.25 0.30
N GLN A 126 1.36 11.32 1.10
CA GLN A 126 0.36 11.51 2.15
C GLN A 126 -0.82 12.35 1.65
N ASN A 127 -0.50 13.46 1.00
CA ASN A 127 -1.42 14.43 0.41
C ASN A 127 -0.64 15.36 -0.55
N ALA A 128 -1.32 16.31 -1.19
CA ALA A 128 -0.74 17.22 -2.17
C ALA A 128 0.38 18.16 -1.63
N SER A 129 0.58 18.21 -0.31
CA SER A 129 1.61 19.03 0.35
C SER A 129 2.74 18.21 0.97
N ASN A 130 2.63 16.85 0.99
CA ASN A 130 3.53 15.98 1.73
C ASN A 130 3.83 14.70 0.94
N PHE A 131 4.99 14.65 0.25
CA PHE A 131 5.42 13.52 -0.57
C PHE A 131 6.88 13.65 -1.03
N TYR A 132 7.45 12.57 -1.56
CA TYR A 132 8.73 12.56 -2.29
C TYR A 132 8.51 12.49 -3.80
N VAL A 133 9.47 13.07 -4.55
CA VAL A 133 9.51 13.03 -6.01
C VAL A 133 10.91 12.62 -6.50
N LEU A 134 10.96 11.71 -7.45
CA LEU A 134 12.09 11.52 -8.35
C LEU A 134 11.63 11.87 -9.77
N ARG A 135 12.26 12.85 -10.42
CA ARG A 135 11.87 13.30 -11.76
C ARG A 135 13.06 13.47 -12.69
N ALA A 136 12.84 13.28 -13.99
CA ALA A 136 13.75 13.60 -15.07
C ALA A 136 13.27 14.85 -15.82
N SER A 137 14.20 15.67 -16.32
CA SER A 137 13.92 16.85 -17.15
C SER A 137 14.79 16.84 -18.40
N ALA A 138 14.15 16.83 -19.58
CA ALA A 138 14.84 16.95 -20.84
C ALA A 138 15.39 18.37 -21.04
N LEU A 139 14.57 19.41 -20.84
CA LEU A 139 15.02 20.81 -20.94
C LEU A 139 16.05 21.19 -19.88
N GLY A 140 15.94 20.63 -18.68
CA GLY A 140 16.86 20.91 -17.59
C GLY A 140 18.12 20.04 -17.58
N HIS A 141 18.23 19.03 -18.47
CA HIS A 141 19.36 18.07 -18.53
C HIS A 141 19.72 17.51 -17.18
N ASN A 142 18.73 16.99 -16.42
CA ASN A 142 18.99 16.48 -15.08
C ASN A 142 17.92 15.50 -14.59
N VAL A 143 18.31 14.66 -13.61
CA VAL A 143 17.41 13.90 -12.76
C VAL A 143 17.54 14.42 -11.35
N ARG A 144 16.41 14.66 -10.69
CA ARG A 144 16.38 15.25 -9.34
C ARG A 144 15.41 14.52 -8.44
N PHE A 145 15.87 14.31 -7.21
CA PHE A 145 15.05 13.93 -6.05
C PHE A 145 14.81 15.18 -5.19
N TYR A 146 13.61 15.32 -4.68
CA TYR A 146 13.24 16.28 -3.64
C TYR A 146 11.97 15.82 -2.90
N LYS A 147 11.62 16.53 -1.85
CA LYS A 147 10.38 16.32 -1.11
C LYS A 147 9.62 17.63 -0.95
N LEU A 148 8.31 17.51 -0.79
CA LEU A 148 7.46 18.55 -0.24
C LEU A 148 7.10 18.16 1.20
N VAL A 149 7.26 19.10 2.12
CA VAL A 149 6.81 19.01 3.50
C VAL A 149 5.98 20.25 3.78
N ASP A 150 4.70 20.07 4.10
CA ASP A 150 3.74 21.15 4.29
C ASP A 150 3.68 22.13 3.10
N GLY A 151 3.82 21.60 1.89
CA GLY A 151 3.84 22.36 0.64
C GLY A 151 5.16 23.05 0.31
N ILE A 152 6.16 22.97 1.19
CA ILE A 152 7.48 23.58 0.97
C ILE A 152 8.41 22.55 0.33
N ARG A 153 8.92 22.90 -0.86
CA ARG A 153 9.87 22.06 -1.60
C ARG A 153 11.29 22.23 -1.04
N THR A 154 11.97 21.11 -0.80
CA THR A 154 13.41 21.12 -0.45
C THR A 154 14.27 21.34 -1.69
N ASP A 155 15.55 21.66 -1.47
CA ASP A 155 16.54 21.76 -2.55
C ASP A 155 16.64 20.43 -3.30
N PRO A 156 16.58 20.44 -4.65
CA PRO A 156 16.65 19.23 -5.45
C PRO A 156 18.05 18.60 -5.46
N LEU A 157 18.13 17.30 -5.20
CA LEU A 157 19.37 16.51 -5.20
C LEU A 157 19.45 15.65 -6.45
N GLY A 158 20.64 15.46 -7.01
CA GLY A 158 20.87 14.52 -8.12
C GLY A 158 21.78 15.09 -9.21
N PRO A 159 22.18 14.26 -10.18
CA PRO A 159 23.12 14.61 -11.23
C PRO A 159 22.50 15.42 -12.37
N SER A 160 23.34 16.12 -13.10
CA SER A 160 23.02 16.57 -14.46
C SER A 160 23.28 15.40 -15.42
N LEU A 161 22.31 15.13 -16.28
CA LEU A 161 22.32 14.06 -17.28
C LEU A 161 21.55 14.55 -18.50
N ASP A 162 22.05 14.23 -19.69
CA ASP A 162 21.28 14.43 -20.92
C ASP A 162 20.12 13.43 -20.96
N ILE A 163 18.92 13.95 -21.02
CA ILE A 163 17.68 13.19 -21.13
C ILE A 163 17.14 13.44 -22.53
N THR A 164 17.08 12.39 -23.33
CA THR A 164 16.55 12.48 -24.68
C THR A 164 15.00 12.48 -24.62
N ASP A 165 14.37 13.51 -25.18
CA ASP A 165 12.93 13.50 -25.39
C ASP A 165 12.52 12.48 -26.47
N ASP A 166 11.22 12.16 -26.52
CA ASP A 166 10.63 11.14 -27.40
C ASP A 166 11.33 9.75 -27.33
N THR A 167 12.03 9.50 -26.23
CA THR A 167 12.74 8.24 -25.94
C THR A 167 12.25 7.66 -24.62
N TRP A 168 12.11 6.31 -24.59
CA TRP A 168 11.72 5.61 -23.38
C TRP A 168 12.91 5.45 -22.44
N HIS A 169 12.78 5.95 -21.24
CA HIS A 169 13.71 5.84 -20.11
C HIS A 169 13.03 5.16 -18.92
N THR A 170 13.83 4.73 -17.95
CA THR A 170 13.33 4.10 -16.72
C THR A 170 13.66 4.95 -15.49
N LEU A 171 12.69 5.20 -14.64
CA LEU A 171 12.88 5.65 -13.25
C LEU A 171 12.57 4.53 -12.29
N ALA A 172 13.41 4.38 -11.26
CA ALA A 172 13.12 3.48 -10.15
C ALA A 172 13.51 4.11 -8.81
N VAL A 173 12.66 3.88 -7.81
CA VAL A 173 12.91 4.22 -6.41
C VAL A 173 12.77 2.97 -5.56
N GLN A 174 13.64 2.83 -4.57
CA GLN A 174 13.53 1.79 -3.56
C GLN A 174 13.57 2.45 -2.18
N CYS A 175 12.59 2.12 -1.35
CA CYS A 175 12.51 2.53 0.04
C CYS A 175 12.67 1.30 0.93
N GLN A 176 13.59 1.36 1.89
CA GLN A 176 13.78 0.34 2.91
C GLN A 176 14.04 1.05 4.25
N GLY A 177 13.07 0.97 5.16
CA GLY A 177 13.07 1.83 6.34
C GLY A 177 13.15 3.31 5.94
N ASN A 178 14.15 4.04 6.44
CA ASN A 178 14.41 5.44 6.09
C ASN A 178 15.38 5.63 4.92
N GLN A 179 15.89 4.53 4.33
CA GLN A 179 16.79 4.61 3.18
C GLN A 179 16.02 4.69 1.87
N ILE A 180 16.43 5.60 0.99
CA ILE A 180 15.85 5.85 -0.31
C ILE A 180 16.96 5.73 -1.36
N THR A 181 16.78 4.81 -2.31
CA THR A 181 17.67 4.61 -3.45
C THR A 181 16.97 5.03 -4.74
N CYS A 182 17.63 5.87 -5.54
CA CYS A 182 17.11 6.40 -6.79
C CYS A 182 17.94 5.90 -7.98
N ARG A 183 17.27 5.43 -9.05
CA ARG A 183 17.90 4.95 -10.27
C ARG A 183 17.28 5.59 -11.52
N PHE A 184 18.10 5.74 -12.55
CA PHE A 184 17.70 6.15 -13.89
C PHE A 184 18.41 5.22 -14.89
N ASP A 185 17.65 4.59 -15.81
CA ASP A 185 18.13 3.59 -16.76
C ASP A 185 19.04 2.57 -16.07
N ASP A 186 18.54 1.98 -14.98
CA ASP A 186 19.20 1.01 -14.09
C ASP A 186 20.47 1.51 -13.37
N ARG A 187 20.92 2.73 -13.64
CA ARG A 187 22.11 3.30 -13.00
C ARG A 187 21.73 4.00 -11.69
N LEU A 188 22.52 3.74 -10.65
CA LEU A 188 22.40 4.45 -9.40
C LEU A 188 22.73 5.94 -9.62
N LEU A 189 21.81 6.83 -9.23
CA LEU A 189 21.96 8.28 -9.45
C LEU A 189 22.86 8.95 -8.43
N MET A 190 22.83 8.49 -7.18
CA MET A 190 23.56 9.02 -6.04
C MET A 190 23.62 7.96 -4.94
N PRO A 191 24.48 8.10 -3.93
CA PRO A 191 24.43 7.23 -2.74
C PRO A 191 23.02 7.21 -2.14
N PRO A 192 22.62 6.11 -1.50
CA PRO A 192 21.34 6.05 -0.81
C PRO A 192 21.16 7.24 0.15
N LEU A 193 19.98 7.84 0.12
CA LEU A 193 19.62 8.95 0.99
C LEU A 193 18.94 8.40 2.26
N GLU A 194 19.16 9.06 3.39
CA GLU A 194 18.42 8.79 4.63
C GLU A 194 17.45 9.94 4.90
N ASP A 195 16.16 9.62 5.01
CA ASP A 195 15.13 10.62 5.29
C ASP A 195 13.99 10.01 6.12
N ASN A 196 13.61 10.70 7.20
CA ASN A 196 12.59 10.27 8.15
C ASN A 196 11.29 11.08 8.03
N SER A 197 11.10 11.91 6.99
CA SER A 197 9.91 12.76 6.88
C SER A 197 8.64 11.95 6.70
N PHE A 198 8.70 10.90 5.88
CA PHE A 198 7.58 9.99 5.65
C PHE A 198 8.07 8.54 5.66
N SER A 199 7.47 7.71 6.53
CA SER A 199 7.82 6.29 6.64
C SER A 199 7.02 5.39 5.70
N GLU A 200 5.84 5.83 5.26
CA GLU A 200 4.90 5.12 4.40
C GLU A 200 4.14 6.09 3.50
N GLY A 201 3.39 5.59 2.55
CA GLY A 201 2.48 6.37 1.71
C GLY A 201 2.18 5.71 0.36
N LYS A 202 1.38 6.38 -0.44
CA LYS A 202 1.02 5.92 -1.78
C LYS A 202 2.12 6.24 -2.79
N VAL A 203 2.02 5.63 -3.97
CA VAL A 203 2.89 5.91 -5.12
C VAL A 203 2.07 6.42 -6.30
N GLY A 204 2.74 7.01 -7.28
CA GLY A 204 2.07 7.49 -8.48
C GLY A 204 3.01 8.14 -9.47
N PHE A 205 2.40 8.80 -10.45
CA PHE A 205 3.07 9.50 -11.54
C PHE A 205 2.99 11.01 -11.33
N TRP A 206 4.00 11.70 -11.82
CA TRP A 206 4.17 13.14 -11.65
C TRP A 206 4.62 13.79 -12.95
N THR A 207 4.10 14.98 -13.24
CA THR A 207 4.60 15.86 -14.31
C THR A 207 4.65 17.31 -13.81
N LYS A 208 5.19 18.23 -14.61
CA LYS A 208 5.22 19.66 -14.29
C LYS A 208 4.69 20.49 -15.45
N SER A 209 3.91 21.53 -15.12
CA SER A 209 3.41 22.55 -16.06
C SER A 209 2.77 21.93 -17.31
N ASP A 210 3.24 22.33 -18.51
CA ASP A 210 2.75 21.90 -19.81
C ASP A 210 3.41 20.62 -20.36
N ALA A 211 4.20 19.91 -19.52
CA ALA A 211 4.88 18.68 -19.91
C ALA A 211 3.88 17.58 -20.26
N VAL A 212 3.93 17.11 -21.50
CA VAL A 212 3.21 15.91 -21.96
C VAL A 212 4.16 14.73 -21.85
N SER A 213 3.79 13.75 -21.02
CA SER A 213 4.63 12.59 -20.77
C SER A 213 3.81 11.32 -20.67
N TYR A 214 4.41 10.22 -21.13
CA TYR A 214 3.82 8.88 -21.16
C TYR A 214 4.52 7.96 -20.19
N PHE A 215 3.78 6.98 -19.66
CA PHE A 215 4.28 6.00 -18.68
C PHE A 215 3.76 4.61 -19.02
N CYS A 216 4.62 3.60 -18.87
CA CYS A 216 4.28 2.19 -19.01
C CYS A 216 5.15 1.31 -18.13
N ASP A 217 4.84 0.02 -18.08
CA ASP A 217 5.57 -0.99 -17.30
C ASP A 217 5.83 -0.55 -15.85
N GLY A 218 4.82 0.03 -15.24
CA GLY A 218 4.86 0.34 -13.82
C GLY A 218 4.83 -0.95 -13.00
N GLU A 219 5.79 -1.09 -12.07
CA GLU A 219 5.94 -2.28 -11.23
C GLU A 219 6.29 -1.88 -9.80
N ILE A 220 5.58 -2.46 -8.84
CA ILE A 220 5.84 -2.27 -7.42
C ILE A 220 6.12 -3.63 -6.79
N ASP A 221 7.36 -3.84 -6.36
CA ASP A 221 7.73 -4.94 -5.46
C ASP A 221 7.65 -4.43 -4.03
N TYR A 222 6.87 -5.06 -3.16
CA TYR A 222 6.70 -4.59 -1.79
C TYR A 222 6.48 -5.73 -0.79
N THR A 223 6.69 -5.42 0.48
CA THR A 223 6.28 -6.30 1.57
C THR A 223 4.89 -5.89 2.01
N PRO A 224 3.85 -6.74 1.81
CA PRO A 224 2.51 -6.45 2.28
C PRO A 224 2.48 -6.23 3.78
N ARG A 225 1.76 -5.23 4.21
CA ARG A 225 1.53 -4.98 5.61
C ARG A 225 0.53 -6.01 6.13
N ILE A 226 0.89 -6.75 7.16
CA ILE A 226 -0.09 -7.57 7.88
C ILE A 226 -0.80 -6.63 8.85
N PRO A 227 -2.12 -6.37 8.68
CA PRO A 227 -2.87 -5.54 9.62
C PRO A 227 -2.73 -6.06 11.05
N MET A 228 -2.68 -5.17 12.02
CA MET A 228 -2.57 -5.56 13.42
C MET A 228 -3.68 -6.54 13.83
N ALA A 229 -4.90 -6.34 13.34
CA ALA A 229 -6.01 -7.27 13.59
C ALA A 229 -5.66 -8.69 13.15
N GLN A 230 -5.02 -8.87 11.97
CA GLN A 230 -4.63 -10.20 11.52
C GLN A 230 -3.50 -10.78 12.37
N THR A 231 -2.52 -9.96 12.76
CA THR A 231 -1.46 -10.39 13.70
C THR A 231 -2.03 -10.88 15.03
N LEU A 232 -3.05 -10.20 15.56
CA LEU A 232 -3.74 -10.63 16.78
C LEU A 232 -4.43 -11.98 16.59
N VAL A 233 -5.13 -12.17 15.46
CA VAL A 233 -5.77 -13.45 15.12
C VAL A 233 -4.74 -14.57 15.07
N ASP A 234 -3.67 -14.38 14.30
CA ASP A 234 -2.63 -15.39 14.08
C ASP A 234 -1.96 -15.79 15.40
N ASN A 235 -1.58 -14.81 16.24
CA ASN A 235 -0.98 -15.03 17.56
C ASN A 235 -1.90 -15.82 18.50
N ILE A 236 -3.18 -15.54 18.50
CA ILE A 236 -4.15 -16.27 19.34
C ILE A 236 -4.37 -17.69 18.82
N MET A 237 -4.52 -17.84 17.51
CA MET A 237 -4.73 -19.16 16.89
C MET A 237 -3.54 -20.09 17.09
N GLU A 238 -2.31 -19.57 17.01
CA GLU A 238 -1.10 -20.34 17.29
C GLU A 238 -1.02 -20.79 18.75
N LYS A 239 -1.28 -19.89 19.69
CA LYS A 239 -1.17 -20.17 21.13
C LYS A 239 -2.31 -21.02 21.68
N GLN A 240 -3.46 -21.06 21.00
CA GLN A 240 -4.68 -21.70 21.51
C GLN A 240 -5.35 -22.63 20.47
N PRO A 241 -4.83 -23.84 20.25
CA PRO A 241 -5.31 -24.75 19.20
C PRO A 241 -6.74 -25.27 19.41
N ARG A 242 -7.37 -25.00 20.58
CA ARG A 242 -8.76 -25.35 20.87
C ARG A 242 -9.78 -24.34 20.35
N ILE A 243 -9.33 -23.18 19.84
CA ILE A 243 -10.18 -22.20 19.17
C ILE A 243 -10.44 -22.71 17.76
N LEU A 244 -11.70 -22.90 17.41
CA LEU A 244 -12.10 -23.42 16.10
C LEU A 244 -12.11 -22.32 15.05
N GLY A 245 -12.44 -21.08 15.45
CA GLY A 245 -12.45 -19.89 14.60
C GLY A 245 -12.40 -18.62 15.42
N LEU A 246 -11.86 -17.58 14.82
CA LEU A 246 -11.79 -16.23 15.37
C LEU A 246 -11.95 -15.23 14.25
N ARG A 247 -12.81 -14.23 14.44
CA ARG A 247 -12.98 -13.08 13.55
C ARG A 247 -12.98 -11.79 14.33
N ILE A 248 -12.35 -10.76 13.76
CA ILE A 248 -12.41 -9.38 14.26
C ILE A 248 -13.23 -8.54 13.29
N TYR A 249 -14.16 -7.76 13.83
CA TYR A 249 -15.06 -6.90 13.09
C TYR A 249 -14.83 -5.43 13.47
N THR A 250 -14.98 -4.55 12.50
CA THR A 250 -15.12 -3.09 12.72
C THR A 250 -16.28 -2.54 11.90
N LEU A 251 -16.70 -1.29 12.17
CA LEU A 251 -17.69 -0.61 11.35
C LEU A 251 -17.02 0.05 10.13
N ASN A 252 -17.65 -0.09 8.97
CA ASN A 252 -17.26 0.64 7.76
C ASN A 252 -17.77 2.10 7.79
N ALA A 253 -17.53 2.88 6.73
CA ALA A 253 -17.98 4.26 6.63
C ALA A 253 -19.52 4.43 6.69
N GLN A 254 -20.27 3.38 6.38
CA GLN A 254 -21.75 3.35 6.45
C GLN A 254 -22.26 2.90 7.82
N GLY A 255 -21.37 2.60 8.76
CA GLY A 255 -21.73 2.10 10.09
C GLY A 255 -22.13 0.62 10.12
N GLU A 256 -21.78 -0.16 9.08
CA GLU A 256 -22.07 -1.59 9.03
C GLU A 256 -20.84 -2.42 9.42
N PRO A 257 -21.02 -3.52 10.19
CA PRO A 257 -19.94 -4.36 10.63
C PRO A 257 -19.39 -5.19 9.46
N HIS A 258 -18.07 -5.33 9.38
CA HIS A 258 -17.39 -6.21 8.43
C HIS A 258 -16.15 -6.83 9.06
N VAL A 259 -15.77 -8.00 8.57
CA VAL A 259 -14.59 -8.73 9.02
C VAL A 259 -13.33 -8.00 8.53
N ILE A 260 -12.43 -7.65 9.45
CA ILE A 260 -11.12 -7.06 9.10
C ILE A 260 -9.98 -8.06 9.27
N ALA A 261 -10.19 -9.11 10.06
CA ALA A 261 -9.25 -10.21 10.22
C ALA A 261 -9.97 -11.49 10.65
N SER A 262 -9.51 -12.62 10.17
CA SER A 262 -10.05 -13.92 10.54
C SER A 262 -8.99 -15.02 10.46
N LYS A 263 -9.31 -16.21 11.05
CA LYS A 263 -8.51 -17.42 10.89
C LYS A 263 -8.32 -17.80 9.41
N ASP A 264 -9.33 -17.57 8.59
CA ASP A 264 -9.28 -17.78 7.15
C ASP A 264 -9.35 -16.41 6.45
N PRO A 265 -8.23 -15.91 5.90
CA PRO A 265 -8.19 -14.58 5.27
C PRO A 265 -9.20 -14.36 4.14
N VAL A 266 -9.73 -15.42 3.52
CA VAL A 266 -10.79 -15.33 2.50
C VAL A 266 -12.08 -14.71 3.06
N GLU A 267 -12.27 -14.76 4.37
CA GLU A 267 -13.42 -14.17 5.05
C GLU A 267 -13.30 -12.65 5.27
N ASN A 268 -12.11 -12.08 5.09
CA ASN A 268 -11.89 -10.64 5.27
C ASN A 268 -12.73 -9.84 4.26
N GLY A 269 -13.33 -8.77 4.75
CA GLY A 269 -14.29 -7.95 3.98
C GLY A 269 -15.74 -8.47 3.99
N GLN A 270 -16.01 -9.69 4.47
CA GLN A 270 -17.39 -10.20 4.57
C GLN A 270 -18.21 -9.38 5.60
N PRO A 271 -19.52 -9.19 5.35
CA PRO A 271 -20.36 -8.45 6.29
C PRO A 271 -20.53 -9.21 7.61
N GLY A 272 -20.58 -8.47 8.71
CA GLY A 272 -21.02 -8.96 10.02
C GLY A 272 -22.53 -8.90 10.15
N ASP A 273 -23.04 -9.27 11.34
CA ASP A 273 -24.46 -9.22 11.67
C ASP A 273 -24.76 -8.22 12.82
N ASP A 274 -26.04 -8.15 13.23
CA ASP A 274 -26.50 -7.25 14.29
C ASP A 274 -25.80 -7.49 15.64
N THR A 275 -25.35 -8.72 15.92
CA THR A 275 -24.64 -9.01 17.17
C THR A 275 -23.25 -8.39 17.18
N ASP A 276 -22.55 -8.38 16.03
CA ASP A 276 -21.26 -7.72 15.88
C ASP A 276 -21.42 -6.19 15.99
N LYS A 277 -22.47 -5.66 15.32
CA LYS A 277 -22.78 -4.22 15.38
C LYS A 277 -23.03 -3.75 16.81
N LYS A 278 -23.86 -4.46 17.57
CA LYS A 278 -24.17 -4.13 18.97
C LYS A 278 -22.96 -4.35 19.90
N ALA A 279 -22.13 -5.34 19.64
CA ALA A 279 -20.90 -5.52 20.40
C ALA A 279 -19.96 -4.32 20.23
N ILE A 280 -19.87 -3.74 19.01
CA ILE A 280 -19.05 -2.55 18.75
C ILE A 280 -19.69 -1.28 19.31
N SER A 281 -21.00 -1.06 19.07
CA SER A 281 -21.65 0.22 19.38
C SER A 281 -22.12 0.35 20.83
N GLU A 282 -22.49 -0.77 21.47
CA GLU A 282 -23.09 -0.80 22.80
C GLU A 282 -22.24 -1.54 23.85
N GLY A 283 -21.16 -2.20 23.39
CA GLY A 283 -20.34 -3.06 24.24
C GLY A 283 -21.06 -4.33 24.71
N ALA A 284 -22.09 -4.77 23.97
CA ALA A 284 -22.91 -5.93 24.30
C ALA A 284 -22.15 -7.25 24.09
N ILE A 285 -22.49 -8.25 24.92
CA ILE A 285 -21.90 -9.58 24.87
C ILE A 285 -22.96 -10.59 24.44
N PHE A 286 -22.62 -11.43 23.46
CA PHE A 286 -23.52 -12.45 22.94
C PHE A 286 -22.91 -13.84 23.12
N TYR A 287 -23.77 -14.80 23.44
CA TYR A 287 -23.44 -16.20 23.60
C TYR A 287 -24.44 -17.10 22.89
N GLY A 288 -23.96 -18.08 22.18
CA GLY A 288 -24.74 -19.15 21.61
C GLY A 288 -23.99 -20.47 21.68
N ARG A 289 -24.72 -21.60 21.71
CA ARG A 289 -24.14 -22.96 21.65
C ARG A 289 -24.85 -23.77 20.62
N HIS A 290 -24.08 -24.38 19.71
CA HIS A 290 -24.61 -25.30 18.73
C HIS A 290 -23.65 -26.49 18.52
N LYS A 291 -24.17 -27.72 18.60
CA LYS A 291 -23.41 -28.96 18.35
C LYS A 291 -22.05 -29.04 19.05
N GLY A 292 -21.97 -28.64 20.31
CA GLY A 292 -20.73 -28.69 21.08
C GLY A 292 -19.71 -27.59 20.75
N VAL A 293 -20.15 -26.53 20.07
CA VAL A 293 -19.37 -25.33 19.80
C VAL A 293 -20.04 -24.13 20.47
N ASP A 294 -19.28 -23.42 21.28
CA ASP A 294 -19.69 -22.16 21.86
C ASP A 294 -19.30 -21.01 20.92
N MET A 295 -20.27 -20.23 20.50
CA MET A 295 -20.07 -19.02 19.70
C MET A 295 -20.26 -17.82 20.62
N ILE A 296 -19.23 -16.99 20.75
CA ILE A 296 -19.21 -15.87 21.69
C ILE A 296 -18.75 -14.62 20.92
N THR A 297 -19.56 -13.56 20.97
CA THR A 297 -19.19 -12.25 20.43
C THR A 297 -19.01 -11.28 21.61
N LEU A 298 -17.83 -10.67 21.69
CA LEU A 298 -17.45 -9.69 22.72
C LEU A 298 -16.94 -8.40 22.08
N PRO A 299 -17.13 -7.25 22.73
CA PRO A 299 -16.45 -6.04 22.32
C PRO A 299 -14.93 -6.20 22.44
N LEU A 300 -14.19 -5.65 21.51
CA LEU A 300 -12.74 -5.44 21.60
C LEU A 300 -12.51 -3.98 21.95
N ARG A 301 -11.85 -3.75 23.08
CA ARG A 301 -11.68 -2.41 23.65
C ARG A 301 -10.25 -1.93 23.49
N ASP A 302 -10.08 -0.62 23.37
CA ASP A 302 -8.77 0.02 23.46
C ASP A 302 -8.33 0.22 24.93
N HIS A 303 -7.15 0.81 25.10
CA HIS A 303 -6.61 1.11 26.43
C HIS A 303 -7.46 2.10 27.26
N ASN A 304 -8.37 2.85 26.63
CA ASN A 304 -9.31 3.74 27.33
C ASN A 304 -10.58 3.01 27.76
N GLY A 305 -10.77 1.78 27.31
CA GLY A 305 -11.96 0.98 27.54
C GLY A 305 -13.07 1.20 26.51
N ASP A 306 -12.82 1.98 25.47
CA ASP A 306 -13.77 2.23 24.40
C ASP A 306 -13.84 1.05 23.42
N PRO A 307 -15.03 0.59 23.03
CA PRO A 307 -15.14 -0.49 22.05
C PRO A 307 -14.71 0.01 20.66
N VAL A 308 -13.63 -0.55 20.15
CA VAL A 308 -13.03 -0.22 18.83
C VAL A 308 -13.29 -1.29 17.77
N GLY A 309 -13.81 -2.44 18.19
CA GLY A 309 -14.16 -3.57 17.35
C GLY A 309 -15.01 -4.59 18.11
N ALA A 310 -15.31 -5.70 17.45
CA ALA A 310 -15.89 -6.90 18.07
C ALA A 310 -15.05 -8.12 17.71
N VAL A 311 -14.98 -9.08 18.60
CA VAL A 311 -14.35 -10.39 18.36
C VAL A 311 -15.40 -11.47 18.49
N ARG A 312 -15.54 -12.29 17.46
CA ARG A 312 -16.36 -13.51 17.50
C ARG A 312 -15.45 -14.73 17.56
N LEU A 313 -15.67 -15.53 18.58
CA LEU A 313 -14.92 -16.76 18.87
C LEU A 313 -15.80 -17.98 18.71
N TRP A 314 -15.25 -19.03 18.11
CA TRP A 314 -15.83 -20.37 18.10
C TRP A 314 -14.94 -21.28 18.96
N LEU A 315 -15.44 -21.67 20.12
CA LEU A 315 -14.73 -22.48 21.09
C LEU A 315 -15.30 -23.91 21.12
N LYS A 316 -14.44 -24.91 21.11
CA LYS A 316 -14.88 -26.28 21.38
C LYS A 316 -15.33 -26.38 22.82
N SER A 317 -16.60 -26.73 23.06
CA SER A 317 -17.10 -26.94 24.41
C SER A 317 -16.61 -28.27 25.00
N PHE A 318 -16.61 -28.39 26.32
CA PHE A 318 -16.32 -29.64 27.04
C PHE A 318 -17.53 -30.09 27.85
N ILE A 319 -17.52 -31.36 28.27
CA ILE A 319 -18.61 -31.96 29.06
C ILE A 319 -18.74 -31.20 30.38
N GLY A 320 -19.95 -30.71 30.69
CA GLY A 320 -20.24 -29.92 31.90
C GLY A 320 -19.88 -28.42 31.80
N GLU A 321 -19.43 -27.93 30.66
CA GLU A 321 -19.16 -26.50 30.47
C GLU A 321 -20.45 -25.69 30.58
N THR A 322 -20.45 -24.69 31.45
CA THR A 322 -21.53 -23.70 31.59
C THR A 322 -21.26 -22.50 30.69
N GLN A 323 -22.31 -21.71 30.42
CA GLN A 323 -22.17 -20.42 29.73
C GLN A 323 -21.13 -19.52 30.40
N ASN A 324 -21.15 -19.42 31.74
CA ASN A 324 -20.19 -18.59 32.46
C ASN A 324 -18.74 -19.05 32.26
N ASN A 325 -18.50 -20.37 32.22
CA ASN A 325 -17.17 -20.89 31.94
C ASN A 325 -16.71 -20.53 30.54
N ALA A 326 -17.58 -20.67 29.54
CA ALA A 326 -17.28 -20.31 28.15
C ALA A 326 -17.01 -18.82 28.00
N LEU A 327 -17.82 -17.96 28.64
CA LEU A 327 -17.60 -16.50 28.66
C LEU A 327 -16.29 -16.12 29.34
N THR A 328 -15.95 -16.76 30.47
CA THR A 328 -14.68 -16.52 31.16
C THR A 328 -13.49 -16.84 30.26
N ARG A 329 -13.53 -17.98 29.56
CA ARG A 329 -12.48 -18.35 28.61
C ARG A 329 -12.34 -17.33 27.49
N ALA A 330 -13.46 -16.93 26.88
CA ALA A 330 -13.46 -15.93 25.82
C ALA A 330 -12.92 -14.58 26.30
N THR A 331 -13.35 -14.12 27.49
CA THR A 331 -12.86 -12.87 28.08
C THR A 331 -11.34 -12.89 28.32
N MET A 332 -10.78 -14.01 28.77
CA MET A 332 -9.31 -14.13 28.94
C MET A 332 -8.57 -13.98 27.62
N ILE A 333 -9.11 -14.54 26.53
CA ILE A 333 -8.53 -14.42 25.20
C ILE A 333 -8.54 -12.96 24.74
N ILE A 334 -9.69 -12.28 24.88
CA ILE A 334 -9.87 -10.90 24.42
C ILE A 334 -9.01 -9.93 25.24
N ARG A 335 -8.86 -10.12 26.52
CA ARG A 335 -7.96 -9.28 27.35
C ARG A 335 -6.52 -9.28 26.85
N ASN A 336 -6.03 -10.42 26.35
CA ASN A 336 -4.69 -10.47 25.74
C ASN A 336 -4.61 -9.66 24.45
N MET A 337 -5.71 -9.58 23.68
CA MET A 337 -5.79 -8.75 22.48
C MET A 337 -5.90 -7.26 22.84
N GLU A 338 -6.76 -6.92 23.80
CA GLU A 338 -6.96 -5.55 24.30
C GLU A 338 -5.69 -4.90 24.83
N ALA A 339 -4.78 -5.71 25.41
CA ALA A 339 -3.47 -5.22 25.88
C ALA A 339 -2.56 -4.68 24.75
N GLU A 340 -2.85 -5.04 23.51
CA GLU A 340 -2.06 -4.61 22.34
C GLU A 340 -2.78 -3.52 21.52
N VAL A 341 -4.08 -3.29 21.75
CA VAL A 341 -4.93 -2.40 20.94
C VAL A 341 -5.01 -0.99 21.53
N THR A 342 -4.55 0.00 20.80
CA THR A 342 -4.61 1.41 21.23
C THR A 342 -5.71 2.22 20.55
N SER A 343 -6.19 1.80 19.37
CA SER A 343 -7.26 2.50 18.64
C SER A 343 -7.86 1.64 17.51
N ALA A 344 -9.06 2.03 17.04
CA ALA A 344 -9.70 1.44 15.87
C ALA A 344 -8.87 1.63 14.57
N GLU A 345 -8.10 2.70 14.48
CA GLU A 345 -7.24 2.96 13.32
C GLU A 345 -6.06 1.99 13.30
N GLN A 346 -5.44 1.73 14.45
CA GLN A 346 -4.35 0.78 14.59
C GLN A 346 -4.78 -0.65 14.20
N LEU A 347 -6.00 -1.07 14.55
CA LEU A 347 -6.51 -2.40 14.18
C LEU A 347 -6.57 -2.62 12.67
N ARG A 348 -6.81 -1.54 11.89
CA ARG A 348 -6.94 -1.60 10.43
C ARG A 348 -5.61 -1.45 9.70
N ARG A 349 -4.60 -0.90 10.38
CA ARG A 349 -3.22 -0.75 9.91
C ARG A 349 -2.41 -2.00 10.25
#